data_0525b0aaf7116ad8b7eea34c99e802f6
#
_entry.id   0525b0aaf7116ad8b7eea34c99e802f6
#
_cell.length_a   1.000
_cell.length_b   1.000
_cell.length_c   1.000
_cell.angle_alpha   90.00
_cell.angle_beta   90.00
_cell.angle_gamma   90.00
#
_symmetry.space_group_name_H-M   'P 1'
#
loop_
_entity.id
_entity.type
_entity.pdbx_description
1 polymer ?
#
loop_
_entity_poly.entity_id
_entity_poly.type
_entity_poly.pdbx_seq_one_letter_code
_entity_poly.pdbx_strand_id
1 'polypeptide(L)'
;MIKKLLSVIILTLSLNSNSFAEEMSLTIIDKFFKDGNKVCKEEGYGEYLLTDNPIKLIDISNDGIKDIIIDTSKQRCEKSYSWFAGGTGGKNFIFFINPTIDIVNSWSPSQFGDNKKDRIFTKLIRNYKVVQHKGKDALKIQIHGVSCGVDGATGCYSILSVSKKGFKVEKKPTSN
;
A
#
# COMPACT_ATOMS: atom_id res chain seq x y z
N MET A 1 38.32 17.92 -13.17
CA MET A 1 38.02 17.46 -11.81
C MET A 1 36.55 17.60 -11.39
N ILE A 2 35.87 18.71 -11.71
CA ILE A 2 34.47 19.00 -11.30
C ILE A 2 33.44 17.93 -11.78
N LYS A 3 33.58 17.43 -13.02
CA LYS A 3 32.66 16.41 -13.57
C LYS A 3 32.70 15.06 -12.82
N LYS A 4 33.84 14.65 -12.29
CA LYS A 4 33.97 13.42 -11.49
C LYS A 4 33.38 13.56 -10.09
N LEU A 5 33.43 14.76 -9.49
CA LEU A 5 32.80 15.03 -8.20
C LEU A 5 31.27 14.98 -8.30
N LEU A 6 30.69 15.53 -9.39
CA LEU A 6 29.25 15.50 -9.59
C LEU A 6 28.71 14.05 -9.72
N SER A 7 29.44 13.18 -10.44
CA SER A 7 29.03 11.77 -10.58
C SER A 7 29.03 11.01 -9.25
N VAL A 8 30.00 11.30 -8.36
CA VAL A 8 30.04 10.67 -7.03
C VAL A 8 28.90 11.16 -6.14
N ILE A 9 28.56 12.44 -6.20
CA ILE A 9 27.45 13.02 -5.42
C ILE A 9 26.10 12.45 -5.86
N ILE A 10 25.86 12.27 -7.16
CA ILE A 10 24.63 11.67 -7.69
C ILE A 10 24.51 10.20 -7.27
N LEU A 11 25.63 9.45 -7.27
CA LEU A 11 25.63 8.04 -6.87
C LEU A 11 25.35 7.86 -5.37
N THR A 12 25.86 8.75 -4.52
CA THR A 12 25.62 8.69 -3.06
C THR A 12 24.17 9.07 -2.69
N LEU A 13 23.54 10.00 -3.42
CA LEU A 13 22.15 10.36 -3.20
C LEU A 13 21.18 9.24 -3.59
N SER A 14 21.46 8.47 -4.64
CA SER A 14 20.63 7.34 -5.04
C SER A 14 20.72 6.14 -4.08
N LEU A 15 21.86 5.93 -3.44
CA LEU A 15 22.05 4.88 -2.44
C LEU A 15 21.28 5.17 -1.14
N ASN A 16 21.19 6.43 -0.73
CA ASN A 16 20.48 6.83 0.49
C ASN A 16 18.97 6.65 0.41
N SER A 17 18.35 6.87 -0.76
CA SER A 17 16.89 6.74 -0.92
C SER A 17 16.40 5.29 -0.83
N ASN A 18 17.19 4.33 -1.32
CA ASN A 18 16.84 2.90 -1.21
C ASN A 18 16.99 2.40 0.23
N SER A 19 18.03 2.80 0.94
CA SER A 19 18.26 2.45 2.34
C SER A 19 17.13 2.93 3.25
N PHE A 20 16.64 4.14 3.03
CA PHE A 20 15.55 4.71 3.81
C PHE A 20 14.22 3.97 3.61
N ALA A 21 13.86 3.63 2.36
CA ALA A 21 12.65 2.87 2.07
C ALA A 21 12.71 1.44 2.64
N GLU A 22 13.90 0.85 2.68
CA GLU A 22 14.13 -0.46 3.28
C GLU A 22 13.97 -0.42 4.80
N GLU A 23 14.51 0.57 5.48
CA GLU A 23 14.32 0.79 6.91
C GLU A 23 12.83 0.98 7.27
N MET A 24 12.08 1.78 6.48
CA MET A 24 10.65 1.93 6.65
C MET A 24 9.92 0.60 6.49
N SER A 25 10.34 -0.22 5.53
CA SER A 25 9.74 -1.54 5.29
C SER A 25 9.92 -2.46 6.50
N LEU A 26 11.10 -2.49 7.11
CA LEU A 26 11.36 -3.28 8.32
C LEU A 26 10.50 -2.79 9.49
N THR A 27 10.39 -1.48 9.69
CA THR A 27 9.53 -0.90 10.72
C THR A 27 8.07 -1.31 10.54
N ILE A 28 7.56 -1.33 9.31
CA ILE A 28 6.20 -1.77 8.99
C ILE A 28 6.02 -3.26 9.30
N ILE A 29 6.98 -4.10 8.93
CA ILE A 29 6.94 -5.54 9.22
C ILE A 29 6.91 -5.77 10.73
N ASP A 30 7.74 -5.10 11.51
CA ASP A 30 7.75 -5.19 12.97
C ASP A 30 6.39 -4.81 13.58
N LYS A 31 5.77 -3.73 13.07
CA LYS A 31 4.42 -3.33 13.50
C LYS A 31 3.39 -4.42 13.18
N PHE A 32 3.43 -5.01 12.00
CA PHE A 32 2.53 -6.10 11.63
C PHE A 32 2.70 -7.31 12.55
N PHE A 33 3.93 -7.72 12.84
CA PHE A 33 4.17 -8.83 13.75
C PHE A 33 3.67 -8.54 15.17
N LYS A 34 3.94 -7.34 15.68
CA LYS A 34 3.51 -6.93 17.02
C LYS A 34 1.98 -6.88 17.15
N ASP A 35 1.34 -6.14 16.25
CA ASP A 35 -0.11 -5.91 16.30
C ASP A 35 -0.88 -7.16 15.84
N GLY A 36 -0.38 -7.88 14.83
CA GLY A 36 -0.96 -9.12 14.35
C GLY A 36 -0.94 -10.23 15.40
N ASN A 37 0.19 -10.42 16.08
CA ASN A 37 0.29 -11.39 17.17
C ASN A 37 -0.67 -11.06 18.32
N LYS A 38 -0.79 -9.77 18.66
CA LYS A 38 -1.72 -9.33 19.69
C LYS A 38 -3.14 -9.71 19.30
N VAL A 39 -3.61 -9.32 18.11
CA VAL A 39 -4.96 -9.59 17.61
C VAL A 39 -5.22 -11.10 17.50
N CYS A 40 -4.31 -11.87 16.88
CA CYS A 40 -4.51 -13.31 16.71
C CYS A 40 -4.64 -14.04 18.04
N LYS A 41 -3.88 -13.64 19.08
CA LYS A 41 -3.95 -14.22 20.41
C LYS A 41 -5.21 -13.82 21.17
N GLU A 42 -5.57 -12.53 21.15
CA GLU A 42 -6.76 -12.00 21.83
C GLU A 42 -8.05 -12.62 21.30
N GLU A 43 -8.11 -12.86 19.98
CA GLU A 43 -9.26 -13.52 19.31
C GLU A 43 -9.21 -15.06 19.36
N GLY A 44 -8.19 -15.65 19.96
CA GLY A 44 -8.05 -17.12 20.04
C GLY A 44 -7.69 -17.81 18.73
N TYR A 45 -7.20 -17.08 17.73
CA TYR A 45 -6.86 -17.60 16.41
C TYR A 45 -5.43 -18.14 16.27
N GLY A 46 -4.70 -18.28 17.38
CA GLY A 46 -3.34 -18.81 17.40
C GLY A 46 -2.28 -17.75 17.07
N GLU A 47 -1.23 -18.16 16.35
CA GLU A 47 -0.13 -17.27 16.02
C GLU A 47 -0.39 -16.46 14.74
N TYR A 48 0.25 -15.29 14.65
CA TYR A 48 0.29 -14.49 13.44
C TYR A 48 1.34 -15.02 12.47
N LEU A 49 0.99 -15.12 11.20
CA LEU A 49 1.84 -15.66 10.15
C LEU A 49 1.90 -14.69 8.95
N LEU A 50 3.09 -14.45 8.44
CA LEU A 50 3.31 -13.92 7.10
C LEU A 50 3.51 -15.07 6.13
N THR A 51 2.68 -15.14 5.08
CA THR A 51 2.76 -16.20 4.08
C THR A 51 3.69 -15.88 2.92
N ASP A 52 4.02 -14.59 2.74
CA ASP A 52 4.89 -14.05 1.71
C ASP A 52 5.26 -12.61 2.07
N ASN A 53 6.17 -11.98 1.30
CA ASN A 53 6.47 -10.57 1.49
C ASN A 53 5.25 -9.70 1.15
N PRO A 54 4.66 -8.98 2.11
CA PRO A 54 3.49 -8.14 1.90
C PRO A 54 3.84 -6.78 1.26
N ILE A 55 5.13 -6.41 1.18
CA ILE A 55 5.59 -5.07 0.85
C ILE A 55 6.11 -5.02 -0.59
N LYS A 56 5.67 -3.99 -1.32
CA LYS A 56 6.21 -3.63 -2.62
C LYS A 56 6.67 -2.17 -2.60
N LEU A 57 7.90 -1.93 -3.04
CA LEU A 57 8.50 -0.60 -3.17
C LEU A 57 8.43 -0.15 -4.63
N ILE A 58 7.78 0.99 -4.88
CA ILE A 58 7.63 1.57 -6.22
C ILE A 58 7.41 3.07 -6.11
N ASP A 59 8.02 3.88 -6.96
CA ASP A 59 7.74 5.31 -7.06
C ASP A 59 6.49 5.52 -7.93
N ILE A 60 5.32 5.65 -7.30
CA ILE A 60 4.04 5.91 -7.98
C ILE A 60 3.79 7.42 -8.11
N SER A 61 4.37 8.18 -7.18
CA SER A 61 4.20 9.62 -7.12
C SER A 61 5.07 10.38 -8.14
N ASN A 62 6.04 9.70 -8.76
CA ASN A 62 7.03 10.25 -9.69
C ASN A 62 7.86 11.39 -9.08
N ASP A 63 8.23 11.27 -7.82
CA ASP A 63 9.06 12.25 -7.12
C ASP A 63 10.49 11.75 -6.81
N GLY A 64 10.83 10.54 -7.27
CA GLY A 64 12.12 9.90 -7.08
C GLY A 64 12.27 9.15 -5.76
N ILE A 65 11.24 9.18 -4.89
CA ILE A 65 11.21 8.48 -3.61
C ILE A 65 10.33 7.23 -3.75
N LYS A 66 10.76 6.10 -3.19
CA LYS A 66 9.95 4.88 -3.21
C LYS A 66 8.76 5.01 -2.28
N ASP A 67 7.58 4.81 -2.85
CA ASP A 67 6.33 4.61 -2.13
C ASP A 67 6.25 3.16 -1.64
N ILE A 68 5.44 2.90 -0.60
CA ILE A 68 5.26 1.57 -0.04
C ILE A 68 3.83 1.12 -0.29
N ILE A 69 3.68 -0.05 -0.88
CA ILE A 69 2.38 -0.73 -1.05
C ILE A 69 2.39 -2.01 -0.23
N ILE A 70 1.35 -2.21 0.55
CA ILE A 70 1.18 -3.38 1.40
C ILE A 70 -0.05 -4.17 0.95
N ASP A 71 0.14 -5.45 0.66
CA ASP A 71 -0.91 -6.45 0.43
C ASP A 71 -1.19 -7.20 1.73
N THR A 72 -2.27 -6.85 2.44
CA THR A 72 -2.59 -7.47 3.72
C THR A 72 -3.05 -8.93 3.58
N SER A 73 -3.37 -9.41 2.37
CA SER A 73 -3.72 -10.82 2.17
C SER A 73 -2.54 -11.79 2.34
N LYS A 74 -1.33 -11.25 2.48
CA LYS A 74 -0.13 -12.02 2.81
C LYS A 74 0.03 -12.29 4.31
N GLN A 75 -0.97 -11.88 5.10
CA GLN A 75 -1.04 -12.00 6.54
C GLN A 75 -2.22 -12.88 6.93
N ARG A 76 -2.06 -13.67 7.98
CA ARG A 76 -3.15 -14.49 8.56
C ARG A 76 -2.87 -14.82 10.02
N CYS A 77 -3.91 -15.22 10.74
CA CYS A 77 -3.74 -15.99 11.95
C CYS A 77 -3.72 -17.49 11.62
N GLU A 78 -3.05 -18.29 12.42
CA GLU A 78 -2.92 -19.75 12.23
C GLU A 78 -4.26 -20.45 12.01
N LYS A 79 -5.27 -20.08 12.81
CA LYS A 79 -6.62 -20.66 12.78
C LYS A 79 -7.66 -19.80 12.06
N SER A 80 -7.26 -18.68 11.45
CA SER A 80 -8.17 -17.79 10.70
C SER A 80 -7.50 -17.21 9.47
N TYR A 81 -7.78 -17.81 8.31
CA TYR A 81 -7.17 -17.45 7.03
C TYR A 81 -7.66 -16.10 6.48
N SER A 82 -8.89 -15.70 6.81
CA SER A 82 -9.55 -14.52 6.21
C SER A 82 -9.47 -13.26 7.06
N TRP A 83 -8.93 -13.32 8.28
CA TRP A 83 -8.96 -12.19 9.21
C TRP A 83 -8.37 -10.91 8.61
N PHE A 84 -7.26 -11.01 7.88
CA PHE A 84 -6.61 -9.87 7.21
C PHE A 84 -6.91 -9.79 5.71
N ALA A 85 -7.54 -10.80 5.12
CA ALA A 85 -7.62 -10.96 3.67
C ALA A 85 -8.81 -10.24 3.00
N GLY A 86 -9.79 -9.75 3.76
CA GLY A 86 -10.90 -8.97 3.21
C GLY A 86 -12.01 -9.75 2.48
N GLY A 87 -11.95 -11.06 2.38
CA GLY A 87 -13.01 -11.93 1.84
C GLY A 87 -13.29 -11.73 0.33
N THR A 88 -14.55 -11.93 -0.09
CA THR A 88 -14.96 -11.90 -1.50
C THR A 88 -14.91 -10.50 -2.13
N GLY A 89 -14.93 -9.46 -1.32
CA GLY A 89 -14.84 -8.06 -1.78
C GLY A 89 -13.49 -7.67 -2.35
N GLY A 90 -12.46 -8.44 -2.07
CA GLY A 90 -11.08 -8.17 -2.47
C GLY A 90 -10.09 -8.34 -1.32
N LYS A 91 -8.98 -7.65 -1.42
CA LYS A 91 -7.90 -7.62 -0.43
C LYS A 91 -7.72 -6.19 0.07
N ASN A 92 -7.35 -6.03 1.33
CA ASN A 92 -6.94 -4.72 1.80
C ASN A 92 -5.53 -4.40 1.27
N PHE A 93 -5.42 -3.24 0.63
CA PHE A 93 -4.15 -2.66 0.26
C PHE A 93 -3.95 -1.35 1.00
N ILE A 94 -2.73 -1.13 1.46
CA ILE A 94 -2.33 0.09 2.12
C ILE A 94 -1.21 0.72 1.29
N PHE A 95 -1.40 1.97 0.93
CA PHE A 95 -0.45 2.73 0.13
C PHE A 95 0.08 3.88 0.98
N PHE A 96 1.39 3.92 1.18
CA PHE A 96 2.08 5.05 1.78
C PHE A 96 2.81 5.80 0.69
N ILE A 97 2.45 7.05 0.49
CA ILE A 97 3.10 7.92 -0.49
C ILE A 97 4.17 8.76 0.20
N ASN A 98 5.39 8.69 -0.34
CA ASN A 98 6.54 9.39 0.21
C ASN A 98 6.60 9.19 1.75
N PRO A 99 6.74 7.94 2.23
CA PRO A 99 6.62 7.61 3.64
C PRO A 99 7.69 8.31 4.46
N THR A 100 7.33 8.68 5.69
CA THR A 100 8.27 9.11 6.73
C THR A 100 8.05 8.25 7.97
N ILE A 101 9.02 8.22 8.87
CA ILE A 101 8.90 7.42 10.10
C ILE A 101 7.68 7.85 10.92
N ASP A 102 7.36 9.13 10.95
CA ASP A 102 6.19 9.64 11.68
C ASP A 102 4.88 9.16 11.07
N ILE A 103 4.79 9.11 9.72
CA ILE A 103 3.62 8.59 9.02
C ILE A 103 3.45 7.11 9.30
N VAL A 104 4.52 6.31 9.20
CA VAL A 104 4.49 4.88 9.50
C VAL A 104 4.12 4.65 10.97
N ASN A 105 4.68 5.41 11.90
CA ASN A 105 4.38 5.29 13.32
C ASN A 105 2.96 5.71 13.69
N SER A 106 2.39 6.69 12.99
CA SER A 106 1.01 7.14 13.23
C SER A 106 -0.06 6.18 12.71
N TRP A 107 0.33 5.23 11.86
CA TRP A 107 -0.58 4.23 11.31
C TRP A 107 -0.66 2.98 12.21
N SER A 108 -1.85 2.34 12.25
CA SER A 108 -2.04 1.06 12.94
C SER A 108 -2.65 0.02 11.98
N PRO A 109 -2.15 -1.23 11.98
CA PRO A 109 -2.74 -2.33 11.20
C PRO A 109 -4.21 -2.62 11.52
N SER A 110 -4.72 -2.24 12.68
CA SER A 110 -6.14 -2.38 13.04
C SER A 110 -7.05 -1.36 12.36
N GLN A 111 -6.50 -0.36 11.69
CA GLN A 111 -7.27 0.64 10.93
C GLN A 111 -7.58 0.12 9.52
N PHE A 112 -8.39 -0.96 9.43
CA PHE A 112 -8.90 -1.46 8.16
C PHE A 112 -10.10 -0.65 7.69
N GLY A 113 -10.25 -0.56 6.37
CA GLY A 113 -11.37 0.12 5.73
C GLY A 113 -10.93 1.24 4.79
N ASP A 114 -11.91 1.87 4.17
CA ASP A 114 -11.69 3.00 3.26
C ASP A 114 -11.22 4.22 4.07
N ASN A 115 -9.93 4.34 4.28
CA ASN A 115 -9.33 5.48 4.97
C ASN A 115 -8.40 6.23 4.02
N LYS A 116 -8.55 7.55 4.02
CA LYS A 116 -7.67 8.46 3.30
C LYS A 116 -7.20 9.51 4.29
N LYS A 117 -6.00 9.34 4.80
CA LYS A 117 -5.36 10.34 5.66
C LYS A 117 -4.08 10.80 4.97
N ASP A 118 -4.10 12.03 4.46
CA ASP A 118 -2.95 12.68 3.82
C ASP A 118 -2.23 11.79 2.79
N ARG A 119 -1.15 11.13 3.19
CA ARG A 119 -0.29 10.29 2.36
C ARG A 119 -0.52 8.78 2.57
N ILE A 120 -1.53 8.41 3.35
CA ILE A 120 -1.94 7.01 3.56
C ILE A 120 -3.29 6.79 2.87
N PHE A 121 -3.38 5.75 2.08
CA PHE A 121 -4.63 5.33 1.46
C PHE A 121 -4.82 3.84 1.73
N THR A 122 -5.89 3.49 2.41
CA THR A 122 -6.29 2.11 2.68
C THR A 122 -7.60 1.83 1.98
N LYS A 123 -7.66 0.76 1.22
CA LYS A 123 -8.85 0.37 0.49
C LYS A 123 -8.92 -1.12 0.24
N LEU A 124 -10.14 -1.66 0.38
CA LEU A 124 -10.47 -3.00 -0.08
C LEU A 124 -10.60 -2.98 -1.61
N ILE A 125 -9.66 -3.63 -2.29
CA ILE A 125 -9.62 -3.69 -3.76
C ILE A 125 -9.34 -5.13 -4.22
N ARG A 126 -9.80 -5.49 -5.40
CA ARG A 126 -9.51 -6.79 -6.02
C ARG A 126 -8.12 -6.84 -6.62
N ASN A 127 -7.74 -5.74 -7.26
CA ASN A 127 -6.44 -5.60 -7.92
C ASN A 127 -6.11 -4.12 -8.15
N TYR A 128 -4.86 -3.83 -8.44
CA TYR A 128 -4.41 -2.53 -8.90
C TYR A 128 -3.36 -2.66 -10.00
N LYS A 129 -3.26 -1.62 -10.82
CA LYS A 129 -2.17 -1.45 -11.79
C LYS A 129 -1.73 0.00 -11.80
N VAL A 130 -0.43 0.21 -11.96
CA VAL A 130 0.09 1.54 -12.33
C VAL A 130 -0.17 1.72 -13.83
N VAL A 131 -0.77 2.83 -14.20
CA VAL A 131 -1.14 3.16 -15.56
C VAL A 131 -0.80 4.61 -15.89
N GLN A 132 -0.59 4.93 -17.15
CA GLN A 132 -0.48 6.32 -17.59
C GLN A 132 -1.89 6.94 -17.69
N HIS A 133 -2.09 8.05 -16.98
CA HIS A 133 -3.32 8.85 -17.06
C HIS A 133 -2.97 10.32 -17.17
N LYS A 134 -3.38 10.96 -18.28
CA LYS A 134 -3.03 12.36 -18.57
C LYS A 134 -1.52 12.65 -18.53
N GLY A 135 -0.70 11.70 -19.02
CA GLY A 135 0.76 11.84 -19.06
C GLY A 135 1.49 11.66 -17.74
N LYS A 136 0.81 11.13 -16.71
CA LYS A 136 1.40 10.84 -15.38
C LYS A 136 1.03 9.45 -14.94
N ASP A 137 1.85 8.87 -14.06
CA ASP A 137 1.50 7.62 -13.39
C ASP A 137 0.28 7.82 -12.48
N ALA A 138 -0.59 6.83 -12.49
CA ALA A 138 -1.82 6.78 -11.71
C ALA A 138 -2.11 5.33 -11.31
N LEU A 139 -2.87 5.15 -10.25
CA LEU A 139 -3.38 3.84 -9.85
C LEU A 139 -4.74 3.58 -10.50
N LYS A 140 -4.83 2.59 -11.38
CA LYS A 140 -6.10 1.99 -11.76
C LYS A 140 -6.41 0.88 -10.77
N ILE A 141 -7.42 1.10 -9.93
CA ILE A 141 -7.87 0.12 -8.92
C ILE A 141 -9.13 -0.58 -9.40
N GLN A 142 -9.20 -1.89 -9.15
CA GLN A 142 -10.41 -2.70 -9.35
C GLN A 142 -11.07 -2.92 -8.00
N ILE A 143 -12.35 -2.56 -7.89
CA ILE A 143 -13.16 -2.70 -6.69
C ILE A 143 -14.38 -3.59 -6.95
N HIS A 144 -15.08 -3.96 -5.90
CA HIS A 144 -16.29 -4.78 -5.97
C HIS A 144 -17.42 -4.05 -6.72
N GLY A 145 -18.19 -4.77 -7.54
CA GLY A 145 -19.23 -4.21 -8.41
C GLY A 145 -20.30 -3.40 -7.69
N VAL A 146 -20.66 -3.80 -6.50
CA VAL A 146 -21.62 -3.06 -5.64
C VAL A 146 -21.20 -1.59 -5.44
N SER A 147 -19.91 -1.30 -5.46
CA SER A 147 -19.41 0.08 -5.35
C SER A 147 -19.75 0.98 -6.55
N CYS A 148 -20.24 0.42 -7.65
CA CYS A 148 -20.71 1.15 -8.84
C CYS A 148 -22.11 0.74 -9.29
N GLY A 149 -22.89 0.12 -8.40
CA GLY A 149 -24.30 -0.19 -8.64
C GLY A 149 -24.54 -1.41 -9.54
N VAL A 150 -23.54 -2.30 -9.69
CA VAL A 150 -23.68 -3.56 -10.43
C VAL A 150 -23.51 -4.75 -9.48
N ASP A 151 -23.72 -5.96 -9.99
CA ASP A 151 -23.53 -7.17 -9.19
C ASP A 151 -22.10 -7.30 -8.66
N GLY A 152 -21.94 -8.03 -7.55
CA GLY A 152 -20.66 -8.17 -6.86
C GLY A 152 -19.58 -8.88 -7.68
N ALA A 153 -19.94 -9.71 -8.67
CA ALA A 153 -19.00 -10.42 -9.51
C ALA A 153 -18.38 -9.50 -10.57
N THR A 154 -19.16 -8.55 -11.05
CA THR A 154 -18.71 -7.53 -12.01
C THR A 154 -17.69 -6.58 -11.36
N GLY A 155 -16.53 -6.44 -11.99
CA GLY A 155 -15.50 -5.51 -11.51
C GLY A 155 -15.81 -4.06 -11.88
N CYS A 156 -15.58 -3.15 -10.95
CA CYS A 156 -15.55 -1.71 -11.23
C CYS A 156 -14.11 -1.20 -11.24
N TYR A 157 -13.89 -0.11 -11.94
CA TYR A 157 -12.57 0.51 -12.01
C TYR A 157 -12.64 1.98 -11.61
N SER A 158 -11.67 2.41 -10.83
CA SER A 158 -11.42 3.82 -10.50
C SER A 158 -9.99 4.18 -10.85
N ILE A 159 -9.75 5.43 -11.19
CA ILE A 159 -8.41 5.96 -11.41
C ILE A 159 -8.11 6.99 -10.32
N LEU A 160 -6.99 6.78 -9.65
CA LEU A 160 -6.46 7.67 -8.62
C LEU A 160 -5.16 8.27 -9.15
N SER A 161 -5.09 9.59 -9.25
CA SER A 161 -3.81 10.26 -9.40
C SER A 161 -3.07 10.26 -8.07
N VAL A 162 -1.77 10.11 -8.15
CA VAL A 162 -0.87 10.05 -7.01
C VAL A 162 0.13 11.18 -7.12
N SER A 163 0.43 11.83 -6.03
CA SER A 163 1.44 12.87 -5.94
C SER A 163 2.05 12.87 -4.53
N LYS A 164 3.17 13.52 -4.33
CA LYS A 164 3.77 13.69 -2.99
C LYS A 164 2.85 14.30 -1.93
N LYS A 165 1.70 14.87 -2.34
CA LYS A 165 0.66 15.38 -1.44
C LYS A 165 -0.43 14.36 -1.14
N GLY A 166 -0.36 13.14 -1.72
CA GLY A 166 -1.32 12.06 -1.53
C GLY A 166 -2.15 11.73 -2.78
N PHE A 167 -3.37 11.27 -2.57
CA PHE A 167 -4.25 10.68 -3.58
C PHE A 167 -5.41 11.59 -3.96
N LYS A 168 -5.76 11.60 -5.24
CA LYS A 168 -6.94 12.27 -5.77
C LYS A 168 -7.71 11.32 -6.70
N VAL A 169 -9.00 11.19 -6.51
CA VAL A 169 -9.86 10.43 -7.42
C VAL A 169 -10.04 11.24 -8.71
N GLU A 170 -9.51 10.73 -9.82
CA GLU A 170 -9.64 11.34 -11.15
C GLU A 170 -10.86 10.80 -11.92
N LYS A 171 -11.15 9.51 -11.75
CA LYS A 171 -12.32 8.86 -12.32
C LYS A 171 -13.03 8.07 -11.23
N LYS A 172 -14.30 8.40 -11.00
CA LYS A 172 -15.17 7.64 -10.10
C LYS A 172 -15.35 6.21 -10.60
N PRO A 173 -15.69 5.26 -9.72
CA PRO A 173 -15.91 3.87 -10.13
C PRO A 173 -16.94 3.76 -11.24
N THR A 174 -16.57 3.03 -12.31
CA THR A 174 -17.47 2.69 -13.41
C THR A 174 -17.32 1.22 -13.74
N SER A 175 -18.43 0.54 -14.08
CA SER A 175 -18.36 -0.75 -14.77
C SER A 175 -17.71 -0.59 -16.15
N ASN A 176 -17.04 -1.62 -16.62
CA ASN A 176 -16.56 -1.65 -18.01
C ASN A 176 -17.74 -1.75 -18.97
#